data_1233685a24f6056b2f973bc24bb7cc64
#
_entry.id   1233685a24f6056b2f973bc24bb7cc64
#
_cell.length_a   1.000
_cell.length_b   1.000
_cell.length_c   1.000
_cell.angle_alpha   90.00
_cell.angle_beta   90.00
_cell.angle_gamma   90.00
#
_symmetry.space_group_name_H-M   'P 1'
#
loop_
_entity.id
_entity.type
_entity.pdbx_description
1 polymer ?
#
loop_
_entity_poly.entity_id
_entity_poly.type
_entity_poly.pdbx_seq_one_letter_code
_entity_poly.pdbx_strand_id
1 'polypeptide(L)'
;YSQQQQRKDTLVVTRDGTGDYRNIQEAVEAVRAFMDYTVTIYIKNGTYKEKLVIPSWVKNVQLVGESAENTIITYDDHANINKMGTFRTYTVKVSGNDITFKDLTIENNAAPLGQAVALHTEGDRLMFINCRFLGNQDTIYTGSEGARLLFTNCYIEGTTDFIFGPSTALFEYCEL
;
A
#
# COMPACT_ATOMS: atom_id res chain seq x y z
N TYR A 1 -2.95 36.28 8.38
CA TYR A 1 -3.01 35.71 8.06
C TYR A 1 -2.89 35.05 8.16
N SER A 2 -2.85 34.98 8.30
CA SER A 2 -2.79 34.22 8.15
C SER A 2 -2.87 33.37 8.32
N GLN A 3 -3.26 33.48 8.83
CA GLN A 3 -3.46 32.55 8.87
C GLN A 3 -3.29 31.90 8.17
N GLN A 4 -2.98 32.23 8.17
CA GLN A 4 -2.82 31.54 7.31
C GLN A 4 -3.25 30.26 7.26
N GLN A 5 -3.80 29.81 6.50
CA GLN A 5 -4.13 28.55 6.43
C GLN A 5 -2.95 27.75 6.23
N GLN A 6 -2.57 26.93 7.20
CA GLN A 6 -1.45 26.08 7.05
C GLN A 6 -1.85 24.83 6.34
N ARG A 7 -1.08 24.39 5.34
CA ARG A 7 -1.23 23.07 4.80
C ARG A 7 -0.86 22.07 5.86
N LYS A 8 -1.66 21.02 6.00
CA LYS A 8 -1.30 19.93 6.88
C LYS A 8 -0.52 18.90 6.04
N ASP A 9 0.79 18.94 6.17
CA ASP A 9 1.67 18.09 5.36
C ASP A 9 1.88 16.70 5.97
N THR A 10 1.45 16.49 7.22
CA THR A 10 1.56 15.19 7.88
C THR A 10 0.24 14.84 8.55
N LEU A 11 -0.28 13.67 8.21
CA LEU A 11 -1.48 13.09 8.80
C LEU A 11 -1.06 11.86 9.61
N VAL A 12 -1.58 11.73 10.83
CA VAL A 12 -1.18 10.65 11.73
C VAL A 12 -2.34 9.68 11.89
N VAL A 13 -2.07 8.39 11.67
CA VAL A 13 -3.05 7.32 11.83
C VAL A 13 -2.66 6.47 13.03
N THR A 14 -3.59 6.29 13.96
CA THR A 14 -3.38 5.44 15.15
C THR A 14 -4.60 4.58 15.39
N ARG A 15 -4.39 3.38 15.91
CA ARG A 15 -5.50 2.49 16.25
C ARG A 15 -6.22 2.93 17.53
N ASP A 16 -5.53 3.65 18.42
CA ASP A 16 -6.10 4.08 19.68
C ASP A 16 -6.86 5.40 19.62
N GLY A 17 -6.88 6.03 18.45
CA GLY A 17 -7.63 7.27 18.24
C GLY A 17 -6.91 8.54 18.67
N THR A 18 -5.64 8.46 19.07
CA THR A 18 -4.89 9.66 19.49
C THR A 18 -4.33 10.45 18.32
N GLY A 19 -4.34 9.89 17.11
CA GLY A 19 -3.89 10.59 15.91
C GLY A 19 -5.04 11.30 15.21
N ASP A 20 -4.79 11.68 13.97
CA ASP A 20 -5.79 12.37 13.16
C ASP A 20 -6.88 11.43 12.66
N TYR A 21 -6.53 10.18 12.41
CA TYR A 21 -7.46 9.17 11.88
C TYR A 21 -7.21 7.82 12.54
N ARG A 22 -8.23 6.97 12.56
CA ARG A 22 -8.11 5.62 13.09
C ARG A 22 -7.85 4.57 12.02
N ASN A 23 -8.16 4.88 10.76
CA ASN A 23 -7.84 3.98 9.67
C ASN A 23 -7.14 4.74 8.55
N ILE A 24 -6.43 3.99 7.73
CA ILE A 24 -5.56 4.57 6.71
C ILE A 24 -6.38 5.12 5.55
N GLN A 25 -7.49 4.47 5.22
CA GLN A 25 -8.32 4.90 4.10
C GLN A 25 -8.86 6.32 4.33
N GLU A 26 -9.25 6.64 5.57
CA GLU A 26 -9.74 7.99 5.87
C GLU A 26 -8.65 9.04 5.66
N ALA A 27 -7.41 8.71 6.04
CA ALA A 27 -6.30 9.63 5.83
C ALA A 27 -6.03 9.85 4.33
N VAL A 28 -6.10 8.77 3.53
CA VAL A 28 -5.92 8.88 2.08
C VAL A 28 -7.02 9.74 1.47
N GLU A 29 -8.26 9.57 1.93
CA GLU A 29 -9.39 10.34 1.41
C GLU A 29 -9.31 11.82 1.78
N ALA A 30 -8.58 12.15 2.83
CA ALA A 30 -8.39 13.53 3.23
C ALA A 30 -7.35 14.26 2.40
N VAL A 31 -6.58 13.52 1.58
CA VAL A 31 -5.55 14.12 0.73
C VAL A 31 -6.20 14.75 -0.49
N ARG A 32 -5.78 15.98 -0.82
CA ARG A 32 -6.34 16.67 -1.99
C ARG A 32 -5.86 16.03 -3.29
N ALA A 33 -6.70 16.12 -4.31
CA ALA A 33 -6.35 15.62 -5.63
C ALA A 33 -5.25 16.46 -6.27
N PHE A 34 -4.33 15.80 -6.98
CA PHE A 34 -3.34 16.43 -7.85
C PHE A 34 -2.49 17.50 -7.17
N MET A 35 -2.04 17.22 -5.94
CA MET A 35 -1.20 18.15 -5.20
C MET A 35 0.19 18.29 -5.82
N ASP A 36 0.78 19.46 -5.67
CA ASP A 36 2.15 19.71 -6.09
C ASP A 36 3.14 19.68 -4.91
N TYR A 37 2.69 19.30 -3.73
CA TYR A 37 3.54 19.13 -2.54
C TYR A 37 3.30 17.74 -1.96
N THR A 38 4.27 17.25 -1.17
CA THR A 38 4.20 15.91 -0.62
C THR A 38 3.47 15.92 0.71
N VAL A 39 2.53 15.00 0.87
CA VAL A 39 1.84 14.76 2.14
C VAL A 39 2.33 13.43 2.70
N THR A 40 2.67 13.42 3.98
CA THR A 40 3.09 12.20 4.68
C THR A 40 1.94 11.70 5.54
N ILE A 41 1.57 10.43 5.34
CA ILE A 41 0.63 9.73 6.22
C ILE A 41 1.49 8.85 7.11
N TYR A 42 1.62 9.25 8.37
CA TYR A 42 2.42 8.53 9.34
C TYR A 42 1.54 7.55 10.11
N ILE A 43 1.86 6.27 10.03
CA ILE A 43 1.02 5.20 10.55
C ILE A 43 1.71 4.59 11.76
N LYS A 44 1.12 4.77 12.93
CA LYS A 44 1.65 4.21 14.17
C LYS A 44 1.49 2.69 14.19
N ASN A 45 2.31 2.03 14.99
CA ASN A 45 2.24 0.57 15.12
C ASN A 45 0.82 0.10 15.42
N GLY A 46 0.47 -1.02 14.84
CA GLY A 46 -0.84 -1.62 15.00
C GLY A 46 -1.19 -2.47 13.78
N THR A 47 -2.23 -3.26 13.93
CA THR A 47 -2.75 -4.06 12.83
C THR A 47 -3.99 -3.37 12.29
N TYR A 48 -3.93 -2.95 11.04
CA TYR A 48 -5.01 -2.24 10.36
C TYR A 48 -5.68 -3.22 9.41
N LYS A 49 -6.80 -3.79 9.86
CA LYS A 49 -7.54 -4.73 9.01
C LYS A 49 -8.46 -3.92 8.12
N GLU A 50 -7.97 -3.57 6.95
CA GLU A 50 -8.73 -2.78 5.99
C GLU A 50 -8.24 -3.00 4.57
N LYS A 51 -9.13 -2.82 3.64
CA LYS A 51 -8.82 -2.90 2.22
C LYS A 51 -8.57 -1.47 1.76
N LEU A 52 -7.32 -1.14 1.46
CA LEU A 52 -6.90 0.23 1.20
C LEU A 52 -6.85 0.50 -0.30
N VAL A 53 -7.50 1.58 -0.73
CA VAL A 53 -7.47 2.01 -2.13
C VAL A 53 -6.92 3.43 -2.21
N ILE A 54 -5.86 3.62 -2.98
CA ILE A 54 -5.32 4.95 -3.28
C ILE A 54 -5.75 5.30 -4.70
N PRO A 55 -6.71 6.22 -4.86
CA PRO A 55 -7.30 6.51 -6.17
C PRO A 55 -6.34 7.17 -7.14
N SER A 56 -6.69 7.17 -8.42
CA SER A 56 -5.82 7.66 -9.47
C SER A 56 -5.55 9.16 -9.41
N TRP A 57 -6.37 9.93 -8.72
CA TRP A 57 -6.16 11.37 -8.59
C TRP A 57 -5.26 11.74 -7.42
N VAL A 58 -4.84 10.77 -6.62
CA VAL A 58 -3.92 11.01 -5.50
C VAL A 58 -2.50 10.91 -6.00
N LYS A 59 -1.65 11.87 -5.66
CA LYS A 59 -0.23 11.82 -5.98
C LYS A 59 0.57 12.56 -4.91
N ASN A 60 1.89 12.32 -4.92
CA ASN A 60 2.81 12.96 -3.99
C ASN A 60 2.48 12.65 -2.53
N VAL A 61 2.24 11.36 -2.24
CA VAL A 61 1.92 10.90 -0.90
C VAL A 61 2.94 9.88 -0.46
N GLN A 62 3.38 10.00 0.79
CA GLN A 62 4.22 9.00 1.43
C GLN A 62 3.44 8.37 2.57
N LEU A 63 3.36 7.05 2.57
CA LEU A 63 2.79 6.30 3.68
C LEU A 63 3.96 5.69 4.46
N VAL A 64 4.19 6.18 5.66
CA VAL A 64 5.35 5.80 6.47
C VAL A 64 4.88 5.14 7.75
N GLY A 65 5.28 3.88 7.96
CA GLY A 65 4.97 3.17 9.18
C GLY A 65 5.95 3.50 10.29
N GLU A 66 5.53 3.26 11.50
CA GLU A 66 6.40 3.45 12.67
C GLU A 66 7.48 2.37 12.71
N SER A 67 7.14 1.15 12.30
CA SER A 67 8.07 0.02 12.27
C SER A 67 7.59 -0.94 11.18
N ALA A 68 8.51 -1.42 10.35
CA ALA A 68 8.14 -2.32 9.25
C ALA A 68 7.44 -3.57 9.75
N GLU A 69 7.83 -4.09 10.91
CA GLU A 69 7.32 -5.36 11.42
C GLU A 69 6.04 -5.21 12.22
N ASN A 70 5.78 -4.02 12.76
CA ASN A 70 4.67 -3.82 13.68
C ASN A 70 3.58 -2.91 13.14
N THR A 71 3.80 -2.27 11.99
CA THR A 71 2.78 -1.49 11.29
C THR A 71 2.26 -2.36 10.14
N ILE A 72 1.09 -2.97 10.33
CA ILE A 72 0.61 -4.01 9.45
C ILE A 72 -0.74 -3.62 8.85
N ILE A 73 -0.82 -3.62 7.52
CA ILE A 73 -2.07 -3.47 6.79
C ILE A 73 -2.41 -4.86 6.27
N THR A 74 -3.54 -5.40 6.70
CA THR A 74 -3.89 -6.79 6.39
C THR A 74 -5.35 -6.93 5.99
N TYR A 75 -5.63 -7.89 5.13
CA TYR A 75 -6.98 -8.31 4.79
C TYR A 75 -6.93 -9.77 4.37
N ASP A 76 -8.08 -10.41 4.20
CA ASP A 76 -8.14 -11.85 3.97
C ASP A 76 -8.97 -12.25 2.75
N ASP A 77 -9.08 -11.37 1.74
CA ASP A 77 -9.78 -11.72 0.51
C ASP A 77 -8.96 -12.70 -0.34
N HIS A 78 -9.66 -13.62 -1.01
CA HIS A 78 -9.05 -14.50 -2.00
C HIS A 78 -10.05 -14.78 -3.13
N ALA A 79 -9.56 -15.28 -4.26
CA ALA A 79 -10.38 -15.39 -5.47
C ALA A 79 -11.60 -16.29 -5.34
N ASN A 80 -11.59 -17.22 -4.38
CA ASN A 80 -12.69 -18.16 -4.18
C ASN A 80 -13.79 -17.62 -3.26
N ILE A 81 -13.61 -16.47 -2.64
CA ILE A 81 -14.64 -15.86 -1.79
C ILE A 81 -15.68 -15.21 -2.70
N ASN A 82 -16.95 -15.67 -2.59
CA ASN A 82 -18.06 -15.08 -3.33
C ASN A 82 -17.78 -14.98 -4.83
N LYS A 83 -17.01 -15.93 -5.37
CA LYS A 83 -16.61 -15.93 -6.78
C LYS A 83 -15.89 -14.66 -7.18
N MET A 84 -15.14 -14.08 -6.24
CA MET A 84 -14.33 -12.90 -6.48
C MET A 84 -13.17 -13.27 -7.41
N GLY A 85 -12.87 -12.43 -8.39
CA GLY A 85 -11.72 -12.64 -9.26
C GLY A 85 -10.43 -12.19 -8.60
N THR A 86 -9.30 -12.70 -9.11
CA THR A 86 -7.97 -12.37 -8.58
C THR A 86 -7.75 -10.87 -8.40
N PHE A 87 -8.21 -10.06 -9.38
CA PHE A 87 -7.94 -8.62 -9.37
C PHE A 87 -8.78 -7.84 -8.36
N ARG A 88 -9.64 -8.52 -7.60
CA ARG A 88 -10.42 -7.87 -6.55
C ARG A 88 -10.00 -8.31 -5.15
N THR A 89 -8.95 -9.14 -5.05
CA THR A 89 -8.54 -9.74 -3.78
C THR A 89 -7.50 -8.91 -3.02
N TYR A 90 -7.06 -7.78 -3.58
CA TYR A 90 -5.97 -7.01 -3.02
C TYR A 90 -6.26 -6.52 -1.60
N THR A 91 -5.20 -6.41 -0.80
CA THR A 91 -5.26 -5.68 0.47
C THR A 91 -5.06 -4.19 0.21
N VAL A 92 -4.05 -3.85 -0.61
CA VAL A 92 -3.78 -2.45 -0.98
C VAL A 92 -3.76 -2.34 -2.49
N LYS A 93 -4.52 -1.40 -3.03
CA LYS A 93 -4.50 -1.07 -4.45
C LYS A 93 -4.05 0.38 -4.63
N VAL A 94 -3.01 0.59 -5.44
CA VAL A 94 -2.44 1.91 -5.68
C VAL A 94 -2.65 2.27 -7.15
N SER A 95 -3.53 3.22 -7.40
CA SER A 95 -3.78 3.73 -8.76
C SER A 95 -3.20 5.12 -8.95
N GLY A 96 -2.76 5.79 -7.89
CA GLY A 96 -2.15 7.11 -7.98
C GLY A 96 -0.68 7.03 -8.41
N ASN A 97 -0.10 8.18 -8.71
CA ASN A 97 1.29 8.31 -9.13
C ASN A 97 2.13 8.98 -8.06
N ASP A 98 3.44 8.73 -8.09
CA ASP A 98 4.38 9.37 -7.16
C ASP A 98 4.01 9.07 -5.70
N ILE A 99 3.77 7.80 -5.42
CA ILE A 99 3.39 7.32 -4.10
C ILE A 99 4.55 6.50 -3.53
N THR A 100 4.88 6.73 -2.26
CA THR A 100 5.94 6.01 -1.57
C THR A 100 5.38 5.31 -0.34
N PHE A 101 5.73 4.04 -0.16
CA PHE A 101 5.43 3.27 1.04
C PHE A 101 6.74 2.96 1.74
N LYS A 102 6.80 3.19 3.05
CA LYS A 102 8.03 2.99 3.80
C LYS A 102 7.75 2.42 5.19
N ASP A 103 8.57 1.47 5.60
CA ASP A 103 8.56 0.93 6.97
C ASP A 103 7.22 0.37 7.39
N LEU A 104 6.59 -0.45 6.54
CA LEU A 104 5.33 -1.09 6.90
C LEU A 104 5.20 -2.46 6.23
N THR A 105 4.21 -3.23 6.71
CA THR A 105 3.90 -4.56 6.19
C THR A 105 2.54 -4.51 5.51
N ILE A 106 2.46 -5.07 4.30
CA ILE A 106 1.20 -5.26 3.58
C ILE A 106 1.00 -6.76 3.45
N GLU A 107 -0.12 -7.25 3.94
CA GLU A 107 -0.38 -8.68 4.04
C GLU A 107 -1.76 -9.02 3.52
N ASN A 108 -1.86 -10.11 2.75
CA ASN A 108 -3.13 -10.79 2.56
C ASN A 108 -3.02 -12.11 3.31
N ASN A 109 -3.76 -12.23 4.42
CA ASN A 109 -3.64 -13.38 5.29
C ASN A 109 -4.71 -14.44 5.04
N ALA A 110 -5.29 -14.44 3.85
CA ALA A 110 -6.23 -15.49 3.45
C ALA A 110 -5.54 -16.86 3.49
N ALA A 111 -6.31 -17.88 3.85
CA ALA A 111 -5.80 -19.24 3.77
C ALA A 111 -5.44 -19.54 2.32
N PRO A 112 -4.53 -20.52 2.08
CA PRO A 112 -4.08 -20.81 0.70
C PRO A 112 -5.16 -21.58 -0.07
N LEU A 113 -6.32 -20.98 -0.23
CA LEU A 113 -7.48 -21.55 -0.91
C LEU A 113 -7.65 -21.02 -2.33
N GLY A 114 -6.80 -20.09 -2.76
CA GLY A 114 -6.87 -19.51 -4.08
C GLY A 114 -5.96 -18.31 -4.19
N GLN A 115 -6.10 -17.58 -5.29
CA GLN A 115 -5.29 -16.38 -5.52
C GLN A 115 -5.69 -15.28 -4.56
N ALA A 116 -4.71 -14.63 -3.95
CA ALA A 116 -4.95 -13.63 -2.93
C ALA A 116 -3.84 -12.58 -2.98
N VAL A 117 -4.17 -11.42 -3.55
CA VAL A 117 -3.20 -10.36 -3.80
C VAL A 117 -3.04 -9.50 -2.55
N ALA A 118 -1.81 -9.26 -2.12
CA ALA A 118 -1.54 -8.31 -1.06
C ALA A 118 -1.44 -6.89 -1.64
N LEU A 119 -0.65 -6.71 -2.70
CA LEU A 119 -0.45 -5.41 -3.33
C LEU A 119 -0.83 -5.45 -4.80
N HIS A 120 -1.69 -4.53 -5.22
CA HIS A 120 -2.07 -4.35 -6.62
C HIS A 120 -1.73 -2.91 -7.02
N THR A 121 -0.88 -2.74 -8.03
CA THR A 121 -0.49 -1.41 -8.48
C THR A 121 -1.00 -1.14 -9.89
N GLU A 122 -1.51 0.08 -10.10
CA GLU A 122 -1.87 0.58 -11.42
C GLU A 122 -1.18 1.91 -11.73
N GLY A 123 -0.59 2.53 -10.72
CA GLY A 123 0.06 3.82 -10.87
C GLY A 123 1.49 3.73 -11.34
N ASP A 124 2.08 4.89 -11.61
CA ASP A 124 3.45 5.02 -12.08
C ASP A 124 4.29 5.77 -11.04
N ARG A 125 5.60 5.56 -11.08
CA ARG A 125 6.57 6.15 -10.16
C ARG A 125 6.23 5.85 -8.72
N LEU A 126 6.11 4.54 -8.44
CA LEU A 126 5.83 4.04 -7.09
C LEU A 126 7.10 3.52 -6.46
N MET A 127 7.28 3.80 -5.17
CA MET A 127 8.45 3.34 -4.43
C MET A 127 8.02 2.63 -3.16
N PHE A 128 8.69 1.53 -2.87
CA PHE A 128 8.44 0.72 -1.67
C PHE A 128 9.79 0.52 -0.98
N ILE A 129 9.96 1.11 0.20
CA ILE A 129 11.24 1.15 0.90
C ILE A 129 11.09 0.47 2.27
N ASN A 130 11.90 -0.54 2.50
CA ASN A 130 11.93 -1.27 3.77
C ASN A 130 10.53 -1.78 4.17
N CYS A 131 9.80 -2.32 3.20
CA CYS A 131 8.46 -2.86 3.39
C CYS A 131 8.50 -4.38 3.37
N ARG A 132 7.45 -5.00 3.95
CA ARG A 132 7.26 -6.45 3.90
C ARG A 132 5.94 -6.74 3.19
N PHE A 133 5.98 -7.66 2.25
CA PHE A 133 4.78 -8.07 1.50
C PHE A 133 4.56 -9.55 1.77
N LEU A 134 3.51 -9.86 2.49
CA LEU A 134 3.25 -11.22 2.95
C LEU A 134 1.99 -11.77 2.30
N GLY A 135 2.10 -12.93 1.70
CA GLY A 135 0.98 -13.57 1.05
C GLY A 135 1.32 -14.99 0.66
N ASN A 136 0.43 -15.59 -0.11
CA ASN A 136 0.63 -16.93 -0.64
C ASN A 136 0.72 -16.86 -2.16
N GLN A 137 -0.35 -17.18 -2.87
CA GLN A 137 -0.36 -17.12 -4.32
C GLN A 137 -0.69 -15.70 -4.78
N ASP A 138 0.04 -15.23 -5.79
CA ASP A 138 -0.20 -13.93 -6.42
C ASP A 138 -0.04 -12.74 -5.46
N THR A 139 1.01 -12.72 -4.66
CA THR A 139 1.22 -11.71 -3.62
C THR A 139 1.26 -10.28 -4.16
N ILE A 140 1.99 -10.03 -5.24
CA ILE A 140 2.11 -8.69 -5.83
C ILE A 140 1.71 -8.73 -7.30
N TYR A 141 0.74 -7.90 -7.66
CA TYR A 141 0.34 -7.71 -9.05
C TYR A 141 0.65 -6.28 -9.47
N THR A 142 1.45 -6.11 -10.54
CA THR A 142 1.84 -4.80 -11.06
C THR A 142 1.12 -4.59 -12.39
N GLY A 143 0.00 -3.87 -12.34
CA GLY A 143 -1.00 -3.95 -13.40
C GLY A 143 -0.78 -3.08 -14.62
N SER A 144 -0.10 -1.95 -14.52
CA SER A 144 -0.08 -1.00 -15.61
C SER A 144 1.14 -1.16 -16.50
N GLU A 145 0.92 -1.42 -17.77
CA GLU A 145 2.02 -1.54 -18.74
C GLU A 145 2.75 -0.21 -18.86
N GLY A 146 4.07 -0.23 -18.81
CA GLY A 146 4.87 0.98 -18.88
C GLY A 146 5.05 1.71 -17.57
N ALA A 147 4.34 1.31 -16.51
CA ALA A 147 4.52 1.89 -15.18
C ALA A 147 5.88 1.50 -14.61
N ARG A 148 6.43 2.35 -13.77
CA ARG A 148 7.75 2.16 -13.17
C ARG A 148 7.62 2.05 -11.66
N LEU A 149 8.22 0.99 -11.11
CA LEU A 149 8.15 0.71 -9.68
C LEU A 149 9.56 0.41 -9.16
N LEU A 150 9.83 0.82 -7.93
CA LEU A 150 11.08 0.50 -7.25
C LEU A 150 10.76 -0.11 -5.90
N PHE A 151 11.35 -1.29 -5.66
CA PHE A 151 11.30 -1.97 -4.37
C PHE A 151 12.72 -2.03 -3.84
N THR A 152 12.99 -1.42 -2.68
CA THR A 152 14.32 -1.45 -2.10
C THR A 152 14.26 -1.85 -0.63
N ASN A 153 15.16 -2.73 -0.22
CA ASN A 153 15.20 -3.31 1.13
C ASN A 153 13.88 -3.93 1.54
N CYS A 154 13.19 -4.59 0.61
CA CYS A 154 11.90 -5.20 0.88
C CYS A 154 12.01 -6.70 1.05
N TYR A 155 11.12 -7.28 1.85
CA TYR A 155 10.95 -8.71 1.98
C TYR A 155 9.63 -9.10 1.33
N ILE A 156 9.66 -10.04 0.40
CA ILE A 156 8.47 -10.44 -0.35
C ILE A 156 8.30 -11.94 -0.22
N GLU A 157 7.15 -12.37 0.26
CA GLU A 157 6.86 -13.77 0.53
C GLU A 157 5.67 -14.23 -0.28
N GLY A 158 5.77 -15.43 -0.84
CA GLY A 158 4.68 -16.02 -1.59
C GLY A 158 5.03 -17.42 -2.10
N THR A 159 4.06 -18.06 -2.74
CA THR A 159 4.27 -19.41 -3.29
C THR A 159 4.32 -19.34 -4.82
N THR A 160 3.17 -19.40 -5.50
CA THR A 160 3.10 -19.46 -6.95
C THR A 160 2.79 -18.07 -7.50
N ASP A 161 3.52 -17.65 -8.53
CA ASP A 161 3.30 -16.35 -9.20
C ASP A 161 3.21 -15.21 -8.21
N PHE A 162 4.07 -15.21 -7.19
CA PHE A 162 3.94 -14.25 -6.09
C PHE A 162 4.31 -12.81 -6.49
N ILE A 163 4.92 -12.62 -7.66
CA ILE A 163 5.14 -11.29 -8.26
C ILE A 163 4.82 -11.43 -9.75
N PHE A 164 3.83 -10.68 -10.25
CA PHE A 164 3.44 -10.79 -11.66
C PHE A 164 2.82 -9.48 -12.16
N GLY A 165 2.78 -9.34 -13.47
CA GLY A 165 2.16 -8.19 -14.12
C GLY A 165 3.08 -7.51 -15.14
N PRO A 166 2.54 -6.59 -15.96
CA PRO A 166 3.26 -6.01 -17.10
C PRO A 166 4.11 -4.79 -16.79
N SER A 167 4.14 -4.30 -15.55
CA SER A 167 4.90 -3.10 -15.21
C SER A 167 6.41 -3.38 -15.19
N THR A 168 7.20 -2.31 -15.31
CA THR A 168 8.64 -2.39 -15.12
C THR A 168 8.94 -2.17 -13.65
N ALA A 169 9.53 -3.19 -13.01
CA ALA A 169 9.83 -3.12 -11.57
C ALA A 169 11.30 -3.43 -11.33
N LEU A 170 11.93 -2.61 -10.50
CA LEU A 170 13.31 -2.82 -10.08
C LEU A 170 13.31 -3.22 -8.61
N PHE A 171 14.00 -4.31 -8.30
CA PHE A 171 14.12 -4.81 -6.94
C PHE A 171 15.59 -4.71 -6.52
N GLU A 172 15.88 -3.84 -5.54
CA GLU A 172 17.23 -3.64 -5.02
C GLU A 172 17.30 -4.05 -3.57
N TYR A 173 18.30 -4.87 -3.24
CA TYR A 173 18.52 -5.33 -1.86
C TYR A 173 17.28 -5.96 -1.25
N CYS A 174 16.52 -6.67 -2.09
CA CYS A 174 15.30 -7.33 -1.64
C CYS A 174 15.53 -8.79 -1.35
N GLU A 175 14.74 -9.33 -0.43
CA GLU A 175 14.72 -10.76 -0.14
C GLU A 175 13.39 -11.31 -0.64
N LEU A 176 13.45 -12.32 -1.49
CA LEU A 176 12.26 -12.91 -2.11
C LEU A 176 12.04 -14.34 -1.66
#